data_3b143d0505d28bb14ed7690c617267f9
#
_entry.id   3b143d0505d28bb14ed7690c617267f9
#
_cell.length_a   1.000
_cell.length_b   1.000
_cell.length_c   1.000
_cell.angle_alpha   90.00
_cell.angle_beta   90.00
_cell.angle_gamma   90.00
#
_symmetry.space_group_name_H-M   'P 1'
#
loop_
_entity.id
_entity.type
_entity.pdbx_description
1 polymer ?
#
loop_
_entity_poly.entity_id
_entity_poly.type
_entity_poly.pdbx_seq_one_letter_code
_entity_poly.pdbx_strand_id
1 'polypeptide(L)'
;HLVQYGRGCRFNCDFCSIKAFYGNYLGQRPIKDVVKEIESLKFKHIFIVDDNIFSYKKQAVEFFKALVPLKVRWSGQVSIDVTQDDELMKLMQKSGCLSVVVGFESLDKKSLIQMKKGWNLRYGGYSEAIKKFRDHGIMVYGTFVHGYDHDNLDSFKYNLEFAIESKFYLANFNPLTPTPGAPLYDRLKKEGRLINDPWWLSPDFKYGQAQFYPKQMTPEELTEGCFKARTEFNSYSNIFKRSLDLKANFSSPYHAAMFLASNLISKREIRKKQVDYL
;
A
#
# COMPACT_ATOMS: atom_id res chain seq x y z
N HIS A 1 0.16 -6.64 17.11
CA HIS A 1 1.18 -7.68 16.87
C HIS A 1 1.42 -7.85 15.39
N LEU A 2 2.67 -8.21 15.03
CA LEU A 2 3.04 -8.56 13.65
C LEU A 2 3.07 -10.08 13.53
N VAL A 3 2.40 -10.61 12.51
CA VAL A 3 2.34 -12.06 12.23
C VAL A 3 2.70 -12.28 10.76
N GLN A 4 3.58 -13.22 10.46
CA GLN A 4 3.90 -13.60 9.10
C GLN A 4 3.35 -14.99 8.79
N TYR A 5 2.57 -15.08 7.72
CA TYR A 5 2.11 -16.35 7.16
C TYR A 5 2.89 -16.73 5.91
N GLY A 6 3.10 -15.79 4.99
CA GLY A 6 3.76 -16.03 3.71
C GLY A 6 4.82 -15.01 3.33
N ARG A 7 5.60 -15.34 2.31
CA ARG A 7 6.64 -14.49 1.70
C ARG A 7 6.59 -14.60 0.20
N GLY A 8 6.94 -13.49 -0.47
CA GLY A 8 6.97 -13.39 -1.92
C GLY A 8 5.63 -12.95 -2.51
N CYS A 9 5.68 -12.58 -3.77
CA CYS A 9 4.52 -12.09 -4.50
C CYS A 9 4.48 -12.72 -5.91
N ARG A 10 3.27 -13.10 -6.36
CA ARG A 10 3.07 -13.69 -7.70
C ARG A 10 3.22 -12.70 -8.84
N PHE A 11 3.15 -11.39 -8.55
CA PHE A 11 3.28 -10.34 -9.55
C PHE A 11 4.74 -9.97 -9.82
N ASN A 12 4.99 -9.31 -10.94
CA ASN A 12 6.33 -9.00 -11.42
C ASN A 12 6.45 -7.49 -11.74
N CYS A 13 6.04 -6.64 -10.79
CA CYS A 13 6.18 -5.20 -10.93
C CYS A 13 7.66 -4.82 -11.03
N ASP A 14 8.02 -3.93 -11.96
CA ASP A 14 9.42 -3.63 -12.30
C ASP A 14 10.19 -2.88 -11.22
N PHE A 15 9.49 -2.19 -10.32
CA PHE A 15 10.05 -1.40 -9.21
C PHE A 15 10.16 -2.18 -7.89
N CYS A 16 9.57 -3.38 -7.83
CA CYS A 16 9.30 -4.02 -6.55
C CYS A 16 10.53 -4.75 -5.99
N SER A 17 10.93 -4.38 -4.76
CA SER A 17 12.01 -5.03 -4.01
C SER A 17 11.73 -6.50 -3.73
N ILE A 18 10.46 -6.88 -3.54
CA ILE A 18 10.08 -8.27 -3.23
C ILE A 18 10.52 -9.20 -4.35
N LYS A 19 10.38 -8.76 -5.60
CA LYS A 19 10.84 -9.54 -6.75
C LYS A 19 12.36 -9.61 -6.82
N ALA A 20 13.05 -8.53 -6.45
CA ALA A 20 14.51 -8.52 -6.37
C ALA A 20 15.03 -9.50 -5.29
N PHE A 21 14.38 -9.56 -4.11
CA PHE A 21 14.79 -10.42 -3.01
C PHE A 21 14.41 -11.89 -3.18
N TYR A 22 13.19 -12.17 -3.60
CA TYR A 22 12.64 -13.53 -3.59
C TYR A 22 12.54 -14.16 -4.98
N GLY A 23 12.75 -13.39 -6.06
CA GLY A 23 12.54 -13.90 -7.42
C GLY A 23 11.12 -14.46 -7.60
N ASN A 24 11.02 -15.73 -7.96
CA ASN A 24 9.75 -16.45 -8.08
C ASN A 24 9.41 -17.28 -6.84
N TYR A 25 10.21 -17.15 -5.77
CA TYR A 25 9.94 -17.89 -4.53
C TYR A 25 8.66 -17.38 -3.87
N LEU A 26 7.81 -18.32 -3.51
CA LEU A 26 6.60 -18.10 -2.73
C LEU A 26 6.60 -19.13 -1.61
N GLY A 27 6.79 -18.71 -0.37
CA GLY A 27 6.84 -19.59 0.79
C GLY A 27 5.69 -19.31 1.75
N GLN A 28 5.25 -20.34 2.47
CA GLN A 28 4.21 -20.24 3.48
C GLN A 28 4.56 -21.10 4.68
N ARG A 29 4.21 -20.60 5.86
CA ARG A 29 4.29 -21.36 7.10
C ARG A 29 3.12 -22.32 7.20
N PRO A 30 3.23 -23.46 7.89
CA PRO A 30 2.09 -24.31 8.20
C PRO A 30 1.01 -23.52 8.94
N ILE A 31 -0.23 -23.57 8.46
CA ILE A 31 -1.37 -22.84 9.04
C ILE A 31 -1.51 -23.10 10.53
N LYS A 32 -1.35 -24.37 10.96
CA LYS A 32 -1.42 -24.78 12.37
C LYS A 32 -0.45 -24.03 13.27
N ASP A 33 0.77 -23.74 12.77
CA ASP A 33 1.80 -23.08 13.56
C ASP A 33 1.49 -21.59 13.70
N VAL A 34 0.98 -20.95 12.63
CA VAL A 34 0.54 -19.54 12.65
C VAL A 34 -0.70 -19.38 13.54
N VAL A 35 -1.64 -20.29 13.47
CA VAL A 35 -2.83 -20.31 14.36
C VAL A 35 -2.39 -20.40 15.83
N LYS A 36 -1.51 -21.33 16.17
CA LYS A 36 -0.98 -21.49 17.53
C LYS A 36 -0.27 -20.22 18.01
N GLU A 37 0.51 -19.58 17.15
CA GLU A 37 1.13 -18.28 17.45
C GLU A 37 0.07 -17.22 17.76
N ILE A 38 -0.95 -17.09 16.92
CA ILE A 38 -2.04 -16.10 17.10
C ILE A 38 -2.84 -16.38 18.39
N GLU A 39 -3.09 -17.65 18.72
CA GLU A 39 -3.77 -18.02 19.97
C GLU A 39 -3.00 -17.59 21.22
N SER A 40 -1.67 -17.64 21.18
CA SER A 40 -0.80 -17.21 22.27
C SER A 40 -0.75 -15.69 22.48
N LEU A 41 -1.24 -14.89 21.52
CA LEU A 41 -1.18 -13.43 21.60
C LEU A 41 -2.18 -12.88 22.64
N LYS A 42 -1.71 -11.95 23.45
CA LYS A 42 -2.54 -11.25 24.45
C LYS A 42 -3.62 -10.38 23.78
N PHE A 43 -3.27 -9.71 22.70
CA PHE A 43 -4.18 -8.81 21.97
C PHE A 43 -4.53 -9.41 20.62
N LYS A 44 -5.81 -9.45 20.30
CA LYS A 44 -6.35 -10.05 19.08
C LYS A 44 -6.43 -9.08 17.89
N HIS A 45 -5.56 -8.06 17.87
CA HIS A 45 -5.34 -7.20 16.72
C HIS A 45 -3.95 -7.48 16.14
N ILE A 46 -3.91 -7.97 14.90
CA ILE A 46 -2.68 -8.37 14.21
C ILE A 46 -2.52 -7.63 12.90
N PHE A 47 -1.28 -7.40 12.51
CA PHE A 47 -0.93 -7.01 11.15
C PHE A 47 -0.19 -8.19 10.50
N ILE A 48 -0.76 -8.71 9.41
CA ILE A 48 -0.16 -9.78 8.62
C ILE A 48 0.86 -9.12 7.69
N VAL A 49 2.16 -9.37 7.96
CA VAL A 49 3.28 -8.70 7.27
C VAL A 49 3.70 -9.37 5.97
N ASP A 50 2.81 -10.14 5.37
CA ASP A 50 3.05 -10.79 4.08
C ASP A 50 3.14 -9.76 2.96
N ASP A 51 3.99 -10.01 1.97
CA ASP A 51 4.16 -9.13 0.80
C ASP A 51 2.89 -9.04 -0.07
N ASN A 52 2.16 -10.13 -0.18
CA ASN A 52 0.82 -10.21 -0.75
C ASN A 52 0.15 -11.49 -0.25
N ILE A 53 -0.79 -11.36 0.67
CA ILE A 53 -1.45 -12.48 1.35
C ILE A 53 -2.10 -13.47 0.37
N PHE A 54 -2.60 -12.96 -0.77
CA PHE A 54 -3.29 -13.78 -1.77
C PHE A 54 -2.41 -14.24 -2.94
N SER A 55 -1.08 -14.26 -2.76
CA SER A 55 -0.19 -14.82 -3.78
C SER A 55 -0.51 -16.28 -4.10
N TYR A 56 -0.99 -17.04 -3.10
CA TYR A 56 -1.59 -18.38 -3.25
C TYR A 56 -3.04 -18.35 -2.75
N LYS A 57 -3.99 -18.10 -3.65
CA LYS A 57 -5.39 -17.92 -3.29
C LYS A 57 -5.97 -19.10 -2.47
N LYS A 58 -5.72 -20.34 -2.91
CA LYS A 58 -6.25 -21.53 -2.23
C LYS A 58 -5.79 -21.61 -0.77
N GLN A 59 -4.50 -21.46 -0.54
CA GLN A 59 -3.91 -21.50 0.80
C GLN A 59 -4.34 -20.30 1.65
N ALA A 60 -4.48 -19.12 1.07
CA ALA A 60 -5.00 -17.96 1.77
C ALA A 60 -6.45 -18.17 2.23
N VAL A 61 -7.29 -18.79 1.42
CA VAL A 61 -8.67 -19.17 1.81
C VAL A 61 -8.66 -20.10 3.02
N GLU A 62 -7.83 -21.14 3.02
CA GLU A 62 -7.72 -22.07 4.17
C GLU A 62 -7.18 -21.35 5.42
N PHE A 63 -6.22 -20.47 5.26
CA PHE A 63 -5.70 -19.65 6.38
C PHE A 63 -6.80 -18.75 6.97
N PHE A 64 -7.57 -18.04 6.15
CA PHE A 64 -8.64 -17.17 6.66
C PHE A 64 -9.80 -17.98 7.28
N LYS A 65 -10.12 -19.15 6.76
CA LYS A 65 -11.07 -20.06 7.43
C LYS A 65 -10.60 -20.42 8.84
N ALA A 66 -9.30 -20.67 9.01
CA ALA A 66 -8.71 -20.97 10.31
C ALA A 66 -8.70 -19.75 11.25
N LEU A 67 -8.70 -18.51 10.74
CA LEU A 67 -8.80 -17.30 11.56
C LEU A 67 -10.22 -17.02 12.10
N VAL A 68 -11.27 -17.47 11.41
CA VAL A 68 -12.66 -17.19 11.82
C VAL A 68 -12.95 -17.53 13.28
N PRO A 69 -12.61 -18.74 13.80
CA PRO A 69 -12.88 -19.10 15.20
C PRO A 69 -12.04 -18.30 16.21
N LEU A 70 -10.91 -17.73 15.81
CA LEU A 70 -10.00 -16.99 16.70
C LEU A 70 -10.52 -15.60 17.07
N LYS A 71 -11.53 -15.10 16.34
CA LYS A 71 -12.16 -13.77 16.56
C LYS A 71 -11.13 -12.64 16.60
N VAL A 72 -10.09 -12.73 15.79
CA VAL A 72 -9.07 -11.70 15.63
C VAL A 72 -9.57 -10.56 14.75
N ARG A 73 -8.93 -9.38 14.88
CA ARG A 73 -8.99 -8.32 13.89
C ARG A 73 -7.65 -8.26 13.20
N TRP A 74 -7.67 -8.28 11.88
CA TRP A 74 -6.42 -8.27 11.12
C TRP A 74 -6.39 -7.17 10.06
N SER A 75 -5.18 -6.71 9.78
CA SER A 75 -4.84 -5.86 8.64
C SER A 75 -3.69 -6.51 7.89
N GLY A 76 -3.54 -6.21 6.60
CA GLY A 76 -2.42 -6.73 5.82
C GLY A 76 -2.45 -6.28 4.38
N GLN A 77 -1.46 -6.70 3.59
CA GLN A 77 -1.32 -6.28 2.20
C GLN A 77 -1.97 -7.27 1.23
N VAL A 78 -2.79 -6.73 0.34
CA VAL A 78 -3.47 -7.49 -0.71
C VAL A 78 -3.36 -6.78 -2.06
N SER A 79 -3.55 -7.52 -3.14
CA SER A 79 -3.73 -6.96 -4.47
C SER A 79 -5.20 -6.75 -4.79
N ILE A 80 -5.49 -5.79 -5.67
CA ILE A 80 -6.87 -5.35 -5.98
C ILE A 80 -7.76 -6.46 -6.55
N ASP A 81 -7.18 -7.47 -7.17
CA ASP A 81 -7.89 -8.59 -7.80
C ASP A 81 -8.68 -9.47 -6.81
N VAL A 82 -8.41 -9.38 -5.49
CA VAL A 82 -9.23 -10.06 -4.47
C VAL A 82 -10.70 -9.63 -4.53
N THR A 83 -10.97 -8.42 -5.00
CA THR A 83 -12.33 -7.88 -5.15
C THR A 83 -13.16 -8.53 -6.25
N GLN A 84 -12.52 -9.37 -7.10
CA GLN A 84 -13.24 -10.12 -8.14
C GLN A 84 -13.87 -11.41 -7.63
N ASP A 85 -13.65 -11.75 -6.37
CA ASP A 85 -14.18 -12.94 -5.72
C ASP A 85 -15.04 -12.56 -4.52
N ASP A 86 -16.35 -12.56 -4.70
CA ASP A 86 -17.29 -12.15 -3.66
C ASP A 86 -17.28 -13.10 -2.45
N GLU A 87 -17.01 -14.41 -2.64
CA GLU A 87 -16.89 -15.37 -1.54
C GLU A 87 -15.62 -15.10 -0.73
N LEU A 88 -14.53 -14.74 -1.41
CA LEU A 88 -13.29 -14.32 -0.75
C LEU A 88 -13.51 -13.03 0.05
N MET A 89 -14.20 -12.04 -0.49
CA MET A 89 -14.53 -10.79 0.19
C MET A 89 -15.37 -11.05 1.46
N LYS A 90 -16.38 -11.92 1.37
CA LYS A 90 -17.16 -12.37 2.54
C LYS A 90 -16.29 -13.08 3.59
N LEU A 91 -15.35 -13.91 3.14
CA LEU A 91 -14.44 -14.61 4.04
C LEU A 91 -13.46 -13.67 4.72
N MET A 92 -12.92 -12.67 4.01
CA MET A 92 -12.11 -11.60 4.60
C MET A 92 -12.88 -10.89 5.73
N GLN A 93 -14.11 -10.49 5.47
CA GLN A 93 -14.97 -9.88 6.49
C GLN A 93 -15.21 -10.83 7.68
N LYS A 94 -15.60 -12.08 7.44
CA LYS A 94 -15.86 -13.10 8.49
C LYS A 94 -14.63 -13.41 9.34
N SER A 95 -13.45 -13.41 8.74
CA SER A 95 -12.18 -13.66 9.45
C SER A 95 -11.67 -12.45 10.24
N GLY A 96 -12.38 -11.30 10.19
CA GLY A 96 -12.07 -10.12 10.96
C GLY A 96 -11.13 -9.14 10.25
N CYS A 97 -11.13 -9.08 8.92
CA CYS A 97 -10.40 -8.06 8.16
C CYS A 97 -10.88 -6.67 8.53
N LEU A 98 -9.97 -5.86 9.07
CA LEU A 98 -10.23 -4.48 9.46
C LEU A 98 -9.83 -3.50 8.36
N SER A 99 -8.63 -3.69 7.81
CA SER A 99 -8.11 -2.85 6.75
C SER A 99 -7.13 -3.60 5.86
N VAL A 100 -7.00 -3.12 4.64
CA VAL A 100 -6.05 -3.68 3.67
C VAL A 100 -5.16 -2.59 3.09
N VAL A 101 -3.87 -2.93 2.92
CA VAL A 101 -2.93 -2.13 2.14
C VAL A 101 -3.05 -2.58 0.68
N VAL A 102 -3.34 -1.64 -0.21
CA VAL A 102 -3.50 -1.91 -1.65
C VAL A 102 -2.62 -0.96 -2.45
N GLY A 103 -1.75 -1.53 -3.28
CA GLY A 103 -0.96 -0.75 -4.23
C GLY A 103 -1.81 -0.32 -5.43
N PHE A 104 -2.23 0.93 -5.48
CA PHE A 104 -2.83 1.56 -6.66
C PHE A 104 -1.75 2.08 -7.61
N GLU A 105 -0.72 2.63 -7.05
CA GLU A 105 0.50 3.20 -7.61
C GLU A 105 0.27 4.43 -8.48
N SER A 106 -0.61 4.38 -9.47
CA SER A 106 -0.94 5.51 -10.34
C SER A 106 -2.36 5.38 -10.90
N LEU A 107 -2.97 6.50 -11.27
CA LEU A 107 -4.19 6.55 -12.07
C LEU A 107 -3.89 6.58 -13.57
N ASP A 108 -2.65 6.86 -13.95
CA ASP A 108 -2.23 6.89 -15.35
C ASP A 108 -1.98 5.48 -15.90
N LYS A 109 -2.68 5.15 -16.99
CA LYS A 109 -2.59 3.83 -17.61
C LYS A 109 -1.20 3.51 -18.17
N LYS A 110 -0.51 4.52 -18.72
CA LYS A 110 0.82 4.34 -19.31
C LYS A 110 1.85 4.06 -18.23
N SER A 111 1.78 4.79 -17.11
CA SER A 111 2.60 4.53 -15.93
C SER A 111 2.37 3.11 -15.40
N LEU A 112 1.12 2.65 -15.26
CA LEU A 112 0.81 1.29 -14.83
C LEU A 112 1.34 0.21 -15.78
N ILE A 113 1.28 0.42 -17.08
CA ILE A 113 1.84 -0.50 -18.08
C ILE A 113 3.37 -0.53 -17.94
N GLN A 114 4.01 0.62 -17.82
CA GLN A 114 5.46 0.73 -17.64
C GLN A 114 5.92 0.01 -16.37
N MET A 115 5.18 0.12 -15.28
CA MET A 115 5.41 -0.59 -14.00
C MET A 115 5.24 -2.11 -14.09
N LYS A 116 4.82 -2.67 -15.23
CA LYS A 116 4.33 -4.04 -15.34
C LYS A 116 3.16 -4.35 -14.40
N LYS A 117 2.37 -3.32 -14.07
CA LYS A 117 1.18 -3.40 -13.22
C LYS A 117 -0.11 -3.13 -14.00
N GLY A 118 -0.09 -3.18 -15.32
CA GLY A 118 -1.25 -3.02 -16.20
C GLY A 118 -2.40 -4.01 -15.92
N TRP A 119 -2.14 -5.09 -15.18
CA TRP A 119 -3.16 -6.01 -14.71
C TRP A 119 -4.17 -5.34 -13.76
N ASN A 120 -3.82 -4.28 -13.03
CA ASN A 120 -4.74 -3.49 -12.21
C ASN A 120 -5.91 -2.93 -13.03
N LEU A 121 -5.72 -2.71 -14.34
CA LEU A 121 -6.75 -2.14 -15.22
C LEU A 121 -7.84 -3.16 -15.61
N ARG A 122 -7.64 -4.46 -15.34
CA ARG A 122 -8.53 -5.55 -15.78
C ARG A 122 -9.75 -5.75 -14.87
N TYR A 123 -9.82 -5.08 -13.74
CA TYR A 123 -10.73 -5.41 -12.65
C TYR A 123 -11.84 -4.36 -12.45
N GLY A 124 -12.46 -3.89 -13.52
CA GLY A 124 -13.63 -2.99 -13.44
C GLY A 124 -13.33 -1.56 -12.97
N GLY A 125 -12.03 -1.26 -12.77
CA GLY A 125 -11.59 0.05 -12.28
C GLY A 125 -11.48 0.13 -10.75
N TYR A 126 -10.71 1.13 -10.32
CA TYR A 126 -10.40 1.31 -8.90
C TYR A 126 -11.62 1.65 -8.04
N SER A 127 -12.54 2.44 -8.57
CA SER A 127 -13.73 2.88 -7.83
C SER A 127 -14.64 1.71 -7.45
N GLU A 128 -14.83 0.73 -8.35
CA GLU A 128 -15.63 -0.46 -8.06
C GLU A 128 -14.95 -1.35 -7.03
N ALA A 129 -13.65 -1.58 -7.15
CA ALA A 129 -12.90 -2.36 -6.18
C ALA A 129 -12.95 -1.73 -4.78
N ILE A 130 -12.78 -0.42 -4.68
CA ILE A 130 -12.87 0.32 -3.41
C ILE A 130 -14.29 0.23 -2.83
N LYS A 131 -15.31 0.36 -3.69
CA LYS A 131 -16.70 0.17 -3.27
C LYS A 131 -16.92 -1.21 -2.65
N LYS A 132 -16.39 -2.28 -3.25
CA LYS A 132 -16.49 -3.64 -2.70
C LYS A 132 -15.82 -3.77 -1.34
N PHE A 133 -14.61 -3.24 -1.14
CA PHE A 133 -13.98 -3.22 0.19
C PHE A 133 -14.87 -2.51 1.21
N ARG A 134 -15.36 -1.31 0.90
CA ARG A 134 -16.21 -0.52 1.79
C ARG A 134 -17.54 -1.22 2.10
N ASP A 135 -18.18 -1.85 1.12
CA ASP A 135 -19.44 -2.59 1.31
C ASP A 135 -19.26 -3.80 2.26
N HIS A 136 -18.03 -4.32 2.42
CA HIS A 136 -17.68 -5.35 3.40
C HIS A 136 -17.10 -4.80 4.72
N GLY A 137 -17.17 -3.48 4.94
CA GLY A 137 -16.65 -2.84 6.14
C GLY A 137 -15.13 -2.81 6.24
N ILE A 138 -14.42 -3.00 5.12
CA ILE A 138 -12.95 -3.06 5.09
C ILE A 138 -12.39 -1.68 4.72
N MET A 139 -11.58 -1.11 5.61
CA MET A 139 -10.89 0.15 5.38
C MET A 139 -9.74 -0.02 4.38
N VAL A 140 -9.55 0.95 3.48
CA VAL A 140 -8.50 0.89 2.45
C VAL A 140 -7.35 1.83 2.78
N TYR A 141 -6.14 1.29 2.86
CA TYR A 141 -4.89 2.02 2.87
C TYR A 141 -4.29 1.96 1.46
N GLY A 142 -4.38 3.06 0.70
CA GLY A 142 -3.86 3.14 -0.65
C GLY A 142 -2.40 3.55 -0.69
N THR A 143 -1.61 2.95 -1.59
CA THR A 143 -0.24 3.41 -1.87
C THR A 143 -0.12 3.90 -3.30
N PHE A 144 0.57 5.04 -3.48
CA PHE A 144 0.90 5.64 -4.75
C PHE A 144 2.40 5.87 -4.84
N VAL A 145 2.97 5.63 -6.01
CA VAL A 145 4.36 5.96 -6.33
C VAL A 145 4.39 6.94 -7.50
N HIS A 146 5.23 7.95 -7.40
CA HIS A 146 5.36 9.02 -8.39
C HIS A 146 6.76 9.07 -8.95
N GLY A 147 6.87 9.52 -10.21
CA GLY A 147 8.12 9.72 -10.90
C GLY A 147 8.38 8.77 -12.06
N TYR A 148 7.38 7.96 -12.46
CA TYR A 148 7.45 7.24 -13.74
C TYR A 148 7.49 8.22 -14.92
N ASP A 149 7.90 7.72 -16.08
CA ASP A 149 8.18 8.56 -17.26
C ASP A 149 6.96 9.32 -17.81
N HIS A 150 5.74 8.93 -17.42
CA HIS A 150 4.48 9.58 -17.80
C HIS A 150 3.86 10.43 -16.67
N ASP A 151 4.47 10.43 -15.48
CA ASP A 151 4.00 11.26 -14.38
C ASP A 151 4.48 12.69 -14.55
N ASN A 152 3.60 13.65 -14.28
CA ASN A 152 3.86 15.07 -14.27
C ASN A 152 3.35 15.71 -12.95
N LEU A 153 3.43 17.02 -12.82
CA LEU A 153 3.00 17.71 -11.60
C LEU A 153 1.50 17.54 -11.29
N ASP A 154 0.66 17.37 -12.31
CA ASP A 154 -0.78 17.14 -12.10
C ASP A 154 -1.08 15.74 -11.52
N SER A 155 -0.16 14.78 -11.71
CA SER A 155 -0.31 13.42 -11.18
C SER A 155 -0.48 13.39 -9.66
N PHE A 156 0.18 14.30 -8.94
CA PHE A 156 0.02 14.43 -7.48
C PHE A 156 -1.41 14.82 -7.11
N LYS A 157 -1.95 15.81 -7.81
CA LYS A 157 -3.31 16.31 -7.58
C LYS A 157 -4.34 15.23 -7.85
N TYR A 158 -4.28 14.56 -9.00
CA TYR A 158 -5.26 13.53 -9.36
C TYR A 158 -5.24 12.35 -8.38
N ASN A 159 -4.07 11.85 -8.01
CA ASN A 159 -3.95 10.76 -7.06
C ASN A 159 -4.43 11.15 -5.66
N LEU A 160 -4.15 12.38 -5.23
CA LEU A 160 -4.60 12.92 -3.95
C LEU A 160 -6.14 13.07 -3.90
N GLU A 161 -6.72 13.72 -4.90
CA GLU A 161 -8.18 13.91 -5.00
C GLU A 161 -8.90 12.56 -5.01
N PHE A 162 -8.42 11.62 -5.83
CA PHE A 162 -8.95 10.27 -5.87
C PHE A 162 -8.93 9.58 -4.49
N ALA A 163 -7.81 9.66 -3.76
CA ALA A 163 -7.70 9.04 -2.44
C ALA A 163 -8.66 9.67 -1.41
N ILE A 164 -8.88 10.99 -1.49
CA ILE A 164 -9.80 11.71 -0.60
C ILE A 164 -11.25 11.37 -0.94
N GLU A 165 -11.63 11.43 -2.22
CA GLU A 165 -12.99 11.15 -2.69
C GLU A 165 -13.40 9.70 -2.46
N SER A 166 -12.47 8.79 -2.67
CA SER A 166 -12.62 7.36 -2.41
C SER A 166 -12.65 7.01 -0.91
N LYS A 167 -12.50 7.99 -0.02
CA LYS A 167 -12.55 7.83 1.45
C LYS A 167 -11.48 6.85 1.98
N PHE A 168 -10.27 6.90 1.43
CA PHE A 168 -9.22 6.03 1.95
C PHE A 168 -8.99 6.26 3.44
N TYR A 169 -8.82 5.16 4.16
CA TYR A 169 -8.44 5.15 5.57
C TYR A 169 -7.10 5.86 5.79
N LEU A 170 -6.10 5.44 5.06
CA LEU A 170 -4.77 6.03 4.96
C LEU A 170 -4.34 6.08 3.48
N ALA A 171 -3.40 6.95 3.16
CA ALA A 171 -2.72 6.93 1.86
C ALA A 171 -1.24 7.32 2.01
N ASN A 172 -0.38 6.68 1.21
CA ASN A 172 1.00 7.08 1.00
C ASN A 172 1.21 7.57 -0.43
N PHE A 173 1.95 8.67 -0.56
CA PHE A 173 2.40 9.24 -1.82
C PHE A 173 3.93 9.30 -1.74
N ASN A 174 4.62 8.40 -2.42
CA ASN A 174 6.07 8.26 -2.29
C ASN A 174 6.76 8.51 -3.62
N PRO A 175 7.95 9.14 -3.62
CA PRO A 175 8.80 9.10 -4.79
C PRO A 175 9.16 7.64 -5.08
N LEU A 176 9.18 7.31 -6.37
CA LEU A 176 9.65 6.02 -6.83
C LEU A 176 11.10 5.81 -6.36
N THR A 177 11.35 4.67 -5.75
CA THR A 177 12.69 4.33 -5.24
C THR A 177 13.32 3.27 -6.13
N PRO A 178 14.44 3.57 -6.80
CA PRO A 178 15.15 2.61 -7.63
C PRO A 178 15.88 1.58 -6.75
N THR A 179 15.16 0.54 -6.35
CA THR A 179 15.68 -0.52 -5.46
C THR A 179 16.67 -1.40 -6.23
N PRO A 180 17.92 -1.60 -5.71
CA PRO A 180 18.89 -2.49 -6.33
C PRO A 180 18.34 -3.89 -6.56
N GLY A 181 18.63 -4.46 -7.73
CA GLY A 181 18.12 -5.76 -8.17
C GLY A 181 16.72 -5.75 -8.77
N ALA A 182 16.00 -4.63 -8.70
CA ALA A 182 14.75 -4.47 -9.44
C ALA A 182 15.01 -3.98 -10.87
N PRO A 183 14.23 -4.43 -11.89
CA PRO A 183 14.43 -4.03 -13.29
C PRO A 183 14.43 -2.51 -13.51
N LEU A 184 13.67 -1.77 -12.72
CA LEU A 184 13.66 -0.31 -12.72
C LEU A 184 15.05 0.28 -12.42
N TYR A 185 15.75 -0.24 -11.40
CA TYR A 185 17.09 0.23 -11.05
C TYR A 185 18.05 0.08 -12.23
N ASP A 186 18.07 -1.10 -12.84
CA ASP A 186 18.95 -1.38 -13.98
C ASP A 186 18.63 -0.47 -15.19
N ARG A 187 17.35 -0.21 -15.43
CA ARG A 187 16.89 0.72 -16.46
C ARG A 187 17.38 2.14 -16.20
N LEU A 188 17.15 2.68 -14.99
CA LEU A 188 17.56 4.04 -14.65
C LEU A 188 19.09 4.20 -14.64
N LYS A 189 19.82 3.18 -14.19
CA LYS A 189 21.29 3.15 -14.26
C LYS A 189 21.78 3.21 -15.71
N LYS A 190 21.23 2.37 -16.60
CA LYS A 190 21.55 2.36 -18.03
C LYS A 190 21.24 3.69 -18.73
N GLU A 191 20.16 4.35 -18.30
CA GLU A 191 19.74 5.65 -18.83
C GLU A 191 20.54 6.82 -18.23
N GLY A 192 21.47 6.58 -17.28
CA GLY A 192 22.25 7.63 -16.59
C GLY A 192 21.39 8.54 -15.71
N ARG A 193 20.26 8.04 -15.18
CA ARG A 193 19.27 8.81 -14.43
C ARG A 193 19.34 8.64 -12.92
N LEU A 194 20.26 7.85 -12.37
CA LEU A 194 20.49 7.80 -10.93
C LEU A 194 21.25 9.07 -10.50
N ILE A 195 20.81 9.72 -9.41
CA ILE A 195 21.47 10.93 -8.88
C ILE A 195 22.84 10.55 -8.30
N ASN A 196 22.87 9.50 -7.49
CA ASN A 196 24.07 8.85 -6.98
C ASN A 196 23.98 7.35 -7.24
N ASP A 197 25.11 6.68 -7.44
CA ASP A 197 25.16 5.23 -7.57
C ASP A 197 26.43 4.70 -6.90
N PRO A 198 26.30 4.00 -5.78
CA PRO A 198 25.07 3.52 -5.11
C PRO A 198 24.44 4.60 -4.19
N TRP A 199 23.20 4.99 -4.49
CA TRP A 199 22.49 6.06 -3.77
C TRP A 199 22.29 5.77 -2.28
N TRP A 200 22.14 4.51 -1.87
CA TRP A 200 21.94 4.10 -0.47
C TRP A 200 23.23 4.20 0.38
N LEU A 201 24.38 4.43 -0.22
CA LEU A 201 25.64 4.70 0.47
C LEU A 201 26.03 6.18 0.43
N SER A 202 25.24 7.03 -0.24
CA SER A 202 25.50 8.45 -0.28
C SER A 202 25.32 9.08 1.10
N PRO A 203 26.26 9.89 1.59
CA PRO A 203 26.10 10.62 2.85
C PRO A 203 24.94 11.64 2.80
N ASP A 204 24.56 12.07 1.60
CA ASP A 204 23.45 13.00 1.38
C ASP A 204 22.11 12.32 1.23
N PHE A 205 22.07 10.97 1.32
CA PHE A 205 20.83 10.22 1.23
C PHE A 205 19.88 10.60 2.36
N LYS A 206 18.65 11.00 2.00
CA LYS A 206 17.56 11.25 2.95
C LYS A 206 16.32 10.46 2.52
N TYR A 207 15.66 9.84 3.49
CA TYR A 207 14.45 9.09 3.24
C TYR A 207 13.34 10.00 2.67
N GLY A 208 12.66 9.53 1.62
CA GLY A 208 11.56 10.25 1.00
C GLY A 208 11.99 11.26 -0.07
N GLN A 209 13.29 11.40 -0.34
CA GLN A 209 13.80 12.17 -1.48
C GLN A 209 13.93 11.30 -2.73
N ALA A 210 13.75 11.93 -3.89
CA ALA A 210 14.00 11.29 -5.18
C ALA A 210 15.49 10.95 -5.33
N GLN A 211 15.78 9.73 -5.78
CA GLN A 211 17.14 9.23 -6.00
C GLN A 211 17.48 9.11 -7.49
N PHE A 212 16.68 9.72 -8.35
CA PHE A 212 16.86 9.69 -9.80
C PHE A 212 16.24 10.91 -10.45
N TYR A 213 16.57 11.15 -11.72
CA TYR A 213 16.01 12.23 -12.55
C TYR A 213 14.74 11.73 -13.27
N PRO A 214 13.51 12.18 -12.86
CA PRO A 214 12.27 11.92 -13.59
C PRO A 214 12.31 12.58 -14.98
N LYS A 215 11.39 12.19 -15.90
CA LYS A 215 11.36 12.78 -17.25
C LYS A 215 10.58 14.07 -17.36
N GLN A 216 9.56 14.28 -16.52
CA GLN A 216 8.63 15.40 -16.67
C GLN A 216 8.60 16.35 -15.46
N MET A 217 9.54 16.21 -14.55
CA MET A 217 9.72 17.08 -13.38
C MET A 217 11.15 16.95 -12.86
N THR A 218 11.57 17.85 -12.00
CA THR A 218 12.87 17.73 -11.31
C THR A 218 12.78 16.76 -10.12
N PRO A 219 13.91 16.27 -9.60
CA PRO A 219 13.93 15.47 -8.37
C PRO A 219 13.35 16.22 -7.17
N GLU A 220 13.58 17.52 -7.09
CA GLU A 220 13.06 18.39 -6.04
C GLU A 220 11.53 18.51 -6.14
N GLU A 221 11.00 18.75 -7.34
CA GLU A 221 9.56 18.79 -7.60
C GLU A 221 8.88 17.45 -7.27
N LEU A 222 9.52 16.32 -7.61
CA LEU A 222 9.02 14.99 -7.24
C LEU A 222 8.96 14.81 -5.71
N THR A 223 10.03 15.17 -5.03
CA THR A 223 10.15 15.10 -3.57
C THR A 223 9.10 15.96 -2.88
N GLU A 224 9.02 17.22 -3.28
CA GLU A 224 8.09 18.21 -2.71
C GLU A 224 6.63 17.88 -3.03
N GLY A 225 6.34 17.42 -4.25
CA GLY A 225 4.99 17.00 -4.65
C GLY A 225 4.47 15.85 -3.80
N CYS A 226 5.29 14.84 -3.55
CA CYS A 226 4.96 13.74 -2.64
C CYS A 226 4.73 14.23 -1.21
N PHE A 227 5.54 15.16 -0.74
CA PHE A 227 5.40 15.74 0.59
C PHE A 227 4.10 16.54 0.73
N LYS A 228 3.82 17.44 -0.22
CA LYS A 228 2.60 18.23 -0.26
C LYS A 228 1.37 17.34 -0.28
N ALA A 229 1.34 16.30 -1.14
CA ALA A 229 0.24 15.35 -1.22
C ALA A 229 -0.01 14.63 0.12
N ARG A 230 1.06 14.16 0.79
CA ARG A 230 0.94 13.54 2.13
C ARG A 230 0.41 14.51 3.18
N THR A 231 0.92 15.73 3.19
CA THR A 231 0.51 16.76 4.16
C THR A 231 -0.94 17.15 3.96
N GLU A 232 -1.37 17.34 2.72
CA GLU A 232 -2.73 17.73 2.38
C GLU A 232 -3.73 16.58 2.63
N PHE A 233 -3.39 15.34 2.27
CA PHE A 233 -4.21 14.18 2.59
C PHE A 233 -4.47 14.07 4.11
N ASN A 234 -3.47 14.37 4.94
CA ASN A 234 -3.55 14.35 6.39
C ASN A 234 -3.94 15.70 7.02
N SER A 235 -4.47 16.66 6.24
CA SER A 235 -5.08 17.87 6.79
C SER A 235 -6.35 17.54 7.58
N TYR A 236 -6.67 18.33 8.60
CA TYR A 236 -7.88 18.09 9.41
C TYR A 236 -9.16 18.10 8.58
N SER A 237 -9.25 18.99 7.58
CA SER A 237 -10.39 19.04 6.66
C SER A 237 -10.55 17.75 5.86
N ASN A 238 -9.44 17.19 5.34
CA ASN A 238 -9.48 15.96 4.56
C ASN A 238 -9.65 14.72 5.44
N ILE A 239 -9.14 14.72 6.68
CA ILE A 239 -9.46 13.68 7.68
C ILE A 239 -10.97 13.69 7.95
N PHE A 240 -11.56 14.87 8.19
CA PHE A 240 -13.00 15.00 8.40
C PHE A 240 -13.82 14.51 7.19
N LYS A 241 -13.47 14.95 5.97
CA LYS A 241 -14.19 14.48 4.75
C LYS A 241 -14.17 12.95 4.61
N ARG A 242 -13.05 12.29 4.97
CA ARG A 242 -12.90 10.83 4.88
C ARG A 242 -13.57 10.11 6.05
N SER A 243 -13.79 10.76 7.18
CA SER A 243 -14.54 10.21 8.31
C SER A 243 -16.04 10.03 8.01
N LEU A 244 -16.56 10.74 7.01
CA LEU A 244 -17.95 10.62 6.56
C LEU A 244 -18.25 9.29 5.82
N ASP A 245 -17.38 8.31 5.92
CA ASP A 245 -17.58 6.95 5.42
C ASP A 245 -18.16 6.05 6.52
N LEU A 246 -19.46 5.94 6.56
CA LEU A 246 -20.19 5.10 7.52
C LEU A 246 -20.16 3.61 7.16
N LYS A 247 -19.64 3.23 5.98
CA LYS A 247 -19.56 1.84 5.55
C LYS A 247 -18.28 1.14 6.04
N ALA A 248 -17.15 1.87 6.10
CA ALA A 248 -15.87 1.34 6.51
C ALA A 248 -15.23 2.17 7.63
N ASN A 249 -14.78 3.40 7.34
CA ASN A 249 -14.01 4.21 8.30
C ASN A 249 -14.72 4.46 9.62
N PHE A 250 -16.03 4.66 9.61
CA PHE A 250 -16.89 4.93 10.77
C PHE A 250 -18.02 3.90 10.90
N SER A 251 -17.85 2.69 10.42
CA SER A 251 -18.85 1.62 10.49
C SER A 251 -19.11 1.11 11.92
N SER A 252 -18.21 1.37 12.85
CA SER A 252 -18.34 1.04 14.27
C SER A 252 -17.46 1.95 15.12
N PRO A 253 -17.69 2.04 16.46
CA PRO A 253 -16.79 2.78 17.37
C PRO A 253 -15.34 2.35 17.29
N TYR A 254 -15.07 1.06 17.05
CA TYR A 254 -13.72 0.55 16.90
C TYR A 254 -13.06 1.05 15.59
N HIS A 255 -13.78 1.03 14.46
CA HIS A 255 -13.27 1.56 13.19
C HIS A 255 -13.01 3.06 13.30
N ALA A 256 -13.93 3.81 13.92
CA ALA A 256 -13.75 5.25 14.15
C ALA A 256 -12.51 5.55 15.00
N ALA A 257 -12.31 4.82 16.10
CA ALA A 257 -11.13 4.98 16.94
C ALA A 257 -9.83 4.68 16.20
N MET A 258 -9.80 3.58 15.43
CA MET A 258 -8.65 3.21 14.59
C MET A 258 -8.39 4.26 13.51
N PHE A 259 -9.44 4.73 12.81
CA PHE A 259 -9.33 5.77 11.79
C PHE A 259 -8.72 7.05 12.38
N LEU A 260 -9.25 7.56 13.47
CA LEU A 260 -8.79 8.79 14.09
C LEU A 260 -7.36 8.66 14.61
N ALA A 261 -7.06 7.62 15.39
CA ALA A 261 -5.73 7.39 15.94
C ALA A 261 -4.67 7.30 14.84
N SER A 262 -4.91 6.50 13.80
CA SER A 262 -3.93 6.31 12.72
C SER A 262 -3.71 7.58 11.90
N ASN A 263 -4.76 8.35 11.62
CA ASN A 263 -4.62 9.61 10.88
C ASN A 263 -3.89 10.68 11.69
N LEU A 264 -4.13 10.78 13.01
CA LEU A 264 -3.42 11.72 13.88
C LEU A 264 -1.94 11.33 14.03
N ILE A 265 -1.64 10.03 14.16
CA ILE A 265 -0.27 9.51 14.18
C ILE A 265 0.42 9.82 12.85
N SER A 266 -0.20 9.49 11.70
CA SER A 266 0.36 9.78 10.39
C SER A 266 0.68 11.26 10.21
N LYS A 267 -0.24 12.16 10.58
CA LYS A 267 -0.02 13.60 10.53
C LYS A 267 1.19 14.04 11.35
N ARG A 268 1.35 13.49 12.56
CA ARG A 268 2.49 13.78 13.43
C ARG A 268 3.80 13.26 12.85
N GLU A 269 3.80 12.04 12.31
CA GLU A 269 4.99 11.40 11.74
C GLU A 269 5.50 12.11 10.47
N ILE A 270 4.59 12.60 9.60
CA ILE A 270 4.97 13.39 8.43
C ILE A 270 5.78 14.61 8.87
N ARG A 271 5.30 15.36 9.87
CA ARG A 271 6.01 16.52 10.37
C ARG A 271 7.38 16.19 10.97
N LYS A 272 7.46 15.11 11.78
CA LYS A 272 8.72 14.69 12.39
C LYS A 272 9.76 14.23 11.38
N LYS A 273 9.35 13.45 10.38
CA LYS A 273 10.27 12.86 9.40
C LYS A 273 10.78 13.87 8.37
N GLN A 274 10.17 15.04 8.27
CA GLN A 274 10.49 16.03 7.24
C GLN A 274 10.89 17.41 7.77
N VAL A 275 10.72 17.71 9.06
CA VAL A 275 11.32 18.91 9.68
C VAL A 275 12.85 18.85 9.65
N ASP A 276 13.44 17.65 9.62
CA ASP A 276 14.89 17.49 9.41
C ASP A 276 15.30 17.64 7.92
N TYR A 277 14.35 17.94 7.02
CA TYR A 277 14.56 18.11 5.57
C TYR A 277 14.27 19.51 5.04
N LEU A 278 13.75 20.39 5.90
CA LEU A 278 13.53 21.80 5.62
C LEU A 278 14.51 22.66 6.40
#